data_6cdf39cc3980f5379f4b14fadb526489
#
_entry.id   6cdf39cc3980f5379f4b14fadb526489
#
_cell.length_a   1.000
_cell.length_b   1.000
_cell.length_c   1.000
_cell.angle_alpha   90.00
_cell.angle_beta   90.00
_cell.angle_gamma   90.00
#
_symmetry.space_group_name_H-M   'P 1'
#
loop_
_entity.id
_entity.type
_entity.pdbx_description
1 polymer ?
#
loop_
_entity_poly.entity_id
_entity_poly.type
_entity_poly.pdbx_seq_one_letter_code
_entity_poly.pdbx_strand_id
1 'polypeptide(L)'
;TVHAGSGRLLAGRQVEVTGHDGSPFVLAAKHVVLASGSVPTELPFLKFDHRSILDSWDALELEAVPRRLCVIGAGVIGLELGSVWRRLGSEVTVVEFLDSVLPGMDSEVRKQTQRLFEKQGMIFKLGSKVTAVDSSGKKLKAKVEPAKGGAAETLEAKRTPLLYRVH
;
A
#
# COMPACT_ATOMS: atom_id res chain seq x y z
N THR A 1 -10.15 21.16 23.92
CA THR A 1 -8.75 21.64 23.93
C THR A 1 -7.91 20.71 23.11
N VAL A 2 -7.02 21.22 22.28
CA VAL A 2 -6.02 20.45 21.53
C VAL A 2 -4.66 20.66 22.20
N HIS A 3 -3.96 19.56 22.44
CA HIS A 3 -2.60 19.57 22.96
C HIS A 3 -1.67 18.94 21.91
N ALA A 4 -0.80 19.77 21.35
CA ALA A 4 0.18 19.30 20.35
C ALA A 4 1.38 18.68 21.07
N GLY A 5 1.80 17.48 20.63
CA GLY A 5 2.92 16.75 21.23
C GLY A 5 2.79 15.25 21.05
N SER A 6 3.61 14.51 21.79
CA SER A 6 3.58 13.05 21.83
C SER A 6 2.72 12.56 22.99
N GLY A 7 1.77 11.66 22.74
CA GLY A 7 0.90 11.05 23.74
C GLY A 7 1.34 9.65 24.13
N ARG A 8 1.39 9.34 25.42
CA ARG A 8 1.64 7.99 25.96
C ARG A 8 0.48 7.58 26.86
N LEU A 9 -0.16 6.48 26.52
CA LEU A 9 -1.23 5.92 27.35
C LEU A 9 -0.64 5.34 28.66
N LEU A 10 -1.23 5.75 29.76
CA LEU A 10 -0.91 5.27 31.10
C LEU A 10 -2.05 4.42 31.68
N ALA A 11 -1.79 3.74 32.79
CA ALA A 11 -2.83 3.05 33.54
C ALA A 11 -3.90 4.02 34.04
N GLY A 12 -5.12 3.52 34.32
CA GLY A 12 -6.20 4.33 34.89
C GLY A 12 -6.81 5.36 33.94
N ARG A 13 -6.78 5.11 32.63
CA ARG A 13 -7.32 6.01 31.61
C ARG A 13 -6.69 7.40 31.61
N GLN A 14 -5.39 7.42 31.82
CA GLN A 14 -4.57 8.62 31.78
C GLN A 14 -3.72 8.65 30.51
N VAL A 15 -3.47 9.86 30.01
CA VAL A 15 -2.58 10.09 28.87
C VAL A 15 -1.53 11.11 29.29
N GLU A 16 -0.27 10.71 29.28
CA GLU A 16 0.84 11.64 29.39
C GLU A 16 1.08 12.29 28.04
N VAL A 17 1.13 13.59 28.03
CA VAL A 17 1.41 14.38 26.83
C VAL A 17 2.74 15.09 27.05
N THR A 18 3.70 14.88 26.17
CA THR A 18 4.94 15.64 26.10
C THR A 18 4.81 16.69 25.01
N GLY A 19 4.72 17.93 25.39
CA GLY A 19 4.63 19.07 24.49
C GLY A 19 5.90 19.25 23.64
N HIS A 20 5.83 20.08 22.62
CA HIS A 20 7.00 20.40 21.77
C HIS A 20 8.14 21.09 22.54
N ASP A 21 7.83 21.73 23.66
CA ASP A 21 8.80 22.30 24.62
C ASP A 21 9.47 21.27 25.52
N GLY A 22 9.08 19.99 25.38
CA GLY A 22 9.59 18.89 26.19
C GLY A 22 8.94 18.75 27.58
N SER A 23 7.98 19.61 27.94
CA SER A 23 7.32 19.57 29.26
C SER A 23 6.22 18.51 29.27
N PRO A 24 6.30 17.48 30.14
CA PRO A 24 5.27 16.47 30.25
C PRO A 24 4.14 16.94 31.21
N PHE A 25 2.90 16.57 30.88
CA PHE A 25 1.76 16.67 31.78
C PHE A 25 0.80 15.51 31.56
N VAL A 26 -0.06 15.24 32.55
CA VAL A 26 -0.97 14.09 32.50
C VAL A 26 -2.41 14.56 32.41
N LEU A 27 -3.14 13.99 31.46
CA LEU A 27 -4.58 14.15 31.32
C LEU A 27 -5.29 12.91 31.86
N ALA A 28 -6.29 13.10 32.70
CA ALA A 28 -7.20 12.05 33.12
C ALA A 28 -8.53 12.17 32.37
N ALA A 29 -9.06 11.04 31.88
CA ALA A 29 -10.27 11.03 31.09
C ALA A 29 -11.24 9.92 31.54
N LYS A 30 -12.55 10.12 31.32
CA LYS A 30 -13.55 9.05 31.50
C LYS A 30 -13.39 7.97 30.42
N HIS A 31 -13.05 8.38 29.21
CA HIS A 31 -12.82 7.50 28.05
C HIS A 31 -11.61 7.98 27.29
N VAL A 32 -10.84 7.06 26.73
CA VAL A 32 -9.70 7.35 25.86
C VAL A 32 -9.96 6.69 24.51
N VAL A 33 -9.86 7.46 23.43
CA VAL A 33 -9.93 6.96 22.05
C VAL A 33 -8.52 6.99 21.47
N LEU A 34 -8.03 5.83 21.04
CA LEU A 34 -6.77 5.73 20.32
C LEU A 34 -7.03 5.94 18.82
N ALA A 35 -6.57 7.05 18.31
CA ALA A 35 -6.69 7.44 16.90
C ALA A 35 -5.33 7.91 16.39
N SER A 36 -4.30 7.08 16.61
CA SER A 36 -2.90 7.40 16.34
C SER A 36 -2.50 7.34 14.86
N GLY A 37 -3.46 7.00 13.98
CA GLY A 37 -3.18 6.82 12.56
C GLY A 37 -2.50 5.48 12.25
N SER A 38 -1.99 5.37 11.04
CA SER A 38 -1.26 4.21 10.55
C SER A 38 -0.13 4.64 9.63
N VAL A 39 0.87 3.81 9.50
CA VAL A 39 1.99 4.01 8.58
C VAL A 39 2.03 2.87 7.56
N PRO A 40 2.54 3.11 6.35
CA PRO A 40 2.78 2.04 5.38
C PRO A 40 3.76 1.01 5.94
N THR A 41 3.47 -0.27 5.72
CA THR A 41 4.36 -1.35 6.16
C THR A 41 5.34 -1.68 5.05
N GLU A 42 6.63 -1.65 5.35
CA GLU A 42 7.66 -2.07 4.41
C GLU A 42 7.89 -3.58 4.44
N LEU A 43 8.10 -4.17 3.28
CA LEU A 43 8.57 -5.55 3.19
C LEU A 43 10.07 -5.60 3.56
N PRO A 44 10.56 -6.68 4.22
CA PRO A 44 11.96 -6.74 4.65
C PRO A 44 12.97 -6.57 3.51
N PHE A 45 12.61 -6.98 2.30
CA PHE A 45 13.45 -6.94 1.10
C PHE A 45 13.10 -5.77 0.16
N LEU A 46 12.10 -4.95 0.48
CA LEU A 46 11.59 -3.89 -0.40
C LEU A 46 11.27 -2.64 0.41
N LYS A 47 12.16 -1.67 0.33
CA LYS A 47 12.01 -0.39 1.02
C LYS A 47 11.47 0.67 0.08
N PHE A 48 10.71 1.63 0.61
CA PHE A 48 10.29 2.79 -0.16
C PHE A 48 11.50 3.66 -0.50
N ASP A 49 11.64 4.01 -1.75
CA ASP A 49 12.61 5.00 -2.24
C ASP A 49 11.92 6.32 -2.62
N HIS A 50 10.58 6.38 -2.52
CA HIS A 50 9.72 7.52 -2.82
C HIS A 50 9.89 8.07 -4.25
N ARG A 51 10.38 7.23 -5.17
CA ARG A 51 10.60 7.55 -6.59
C ARG A 51 10.13 6.44 -7.53
N SER A 52 10.60 5.24 -7.26
CA SER A 52 10.28 4.04 -8.05
C SER A 52 9.48 3.03 -7.23
N ILE A 53 9.71 3.01 -5.92
CA ILE A 53 9.02 2.16 -4.96
C ILE A 53 8.26 3.09 -4.03
N LEU A 54 6.96 3.14 -4.23
CA LEU A 54 6.06 4.14 -3.69
C LEU A 54 5.16 3.55 -2.62
N ASP A 55 4.84 4.34 -1.62
CA ASP A 55 3.69 4.10 -0.76
C ASP A 55 2.41 4.74 -1.34
N SER A 56 1.30 4.66 -0.59
CA SER A 56 0.02 5.22 -1.02
C SER A 56 0.01 6.76 -1.06
N TRP A 57 0.81 7.42 -0.22
CA TRP A 57 0.93 8.87 -0.22
C TRP A 57 1.69 9.35 -1.45
N ASP A 58 2.85 8.74 -1.73
CA ASP A 58 3.62 9.04 -2.94
C ASP A 58 2.79 8.89 -4.21
N ALA A 59 1.94 7.85 -4.23
CA ALA A 59 1.09 7.58 -5.39
C ALA A 59 -0.01 8.63 -5.59
N LEU A 60 -0.37 9.41 -4.57
CA LEU A 60 -1.29 10.54 -4.70
C LEU A 60 -0.60 11.80 -5.22
N GLU A 61 0.72 11.89 -5.04
CA GLU A 61 1.51 13.08 -5.35
C GLU A 61 2.33 12.96 -6.64
N LEU A 62 2.11 11.90 -7.44
CA LEU A 62 2.81 11.73 -8.71
C LEU A 62 2.52 12.89 -9.68
N GLU A 63 3.56 13.58 -10.10
CA GLU A 63 3.47 14.74 -11.02
C GLU A 63 3.03 14.38 -12.44
N ALA A 64 3.20 13.12 -12.84
CA ALA A 64 2.86 12.65 -14.18
C ALA A 64 2.26 11.24 -14.15
N VAL A 65 1.37 10.96 -15.11
CA VAL A 65 0.77 9.64 -15.28
C VAL A 65 1.86 8.64 -15.68
N PRO A 66 2.13 7.61 -14.86
CA PRO A 66 3.10 6.59 -15.23
C PRO A 66 2.55 5.75 -16.38
N ARG A 67 3.37 5.44 -17.38
CA ARG A 67 2.93 4.57 -18.48
C ARG A 67 2.51 3.19 -17.97
N ARG A 68 3.22 2.66 -16.99
CA ARG A 68 2.93 1.37 -16.34
C ARG A 68 2.97 1.55 -14.85
N LEU A 69 2.11 0.88 -14.14
CA LEU A 69 2.07 0.84 -12.68
C LEU A 69 1.91 -0.62 -12.23
N CYS A 70 2.84 -1.08 -11.40
CA CYS A 70 2.68 -2.35 -10.71
C CYS A 70 2.18 -2.07 -9.29
N VAL A 71 1.06 -2.65 -8.93
CA VAL A 71 0.47 -2.54 -7.58
C VAL A 71 0.69 -3.85 -6.85
N ILE A 72 1.33 -3.81 -5.69
CA ILE A 72 1.49 -4.98 -4.82
C ILE A 72 0.41 -4.91 -3.73
N GLY A 73 -0.47 -5.88 -3.76
CA GLY A 73 -1.64 -5.97 -2.87
C GLY A 73 -2.94 -5.55 -3.55
N ALA A 74 -3.93 -6.44 -3.55
CA ALA A 74 -5.28 -6.20 -4.07
C ALA A 74 -6.28 -5.85 -2.95
N GLY A 75 -5.83 -5.18 -1.91
CA GLY A 75 -6.67 -4.57 -0.90
C GLY A 75 -7.31 -3.26 -1.41
N VAL A 76 -8.16 -2.64 -0.57
CA VAL A 76 -8.95 -1.45 -0.93
C VAL A 76 -8.08 -0.36 -1.54
N ILE A 77 -7.03 0.08 -0.85
CA ILE A 77 -6.18 1.19 -1.31
C ILE A 77 -5.46 0.87 -2.63
N GLY A 78 -4.91 -0.35 -2.76
CA GLY A 78 -4.25 -0.76 -4.01
C GLY A 78 -5.19 -0.73 -5.20
N LEU A 79 -6.42 -1.18 -5.02
CA LEU A 79 -7.44 -1.18 -6.07
C LEU A 79 -7.98 0.22 -6.38
N GLU A 80 -8.20 1.05 -5.36
CA GLU A 80 -8.63 2.43 -5.56
C GLU A 80 -7.60 3.22 -6.36
N LEU A 81 -6.35 3.28 -5.88
CA LEU A 81 -5.28 4.00 -6.57
C LEU A 81 -4.98 3.39 -7.95
N GLY A 82 -4.93 2.05 -8.04
CA GLY A 82 -4.76 1.37 -9.33
C GLY A 82 -5.85 1.74 -10.33
N SER A 83 -7.12 1.81 -9.90
CA SER A 83 -8.23 2.19 -10.76
C SER A 83 -8.18 3.65 -11.22
N VAL A 84 -7.74 4.56 -10.36
CA VAL A 84 -7.51 5.97 -10.72
C VAL A 84 -6.45 6.06 -11.80
N TRP A 85 -5.28 5.48 -11.57
CA TRP A 85 -4.18 5.52 -12.53
C TRP A 85 -4.51 4.79 -13.83
N ARG A 86 -5.30 3.70 -13.77
CA ARG A 86 -5.80 3.03 -14.99
C ARG A 86 -6.68 3.95 -15.82
N ARG A 87 -7.60 4.68 -15.20
CA ARG A 87 -8.48 5.66 -15.89
C ARG A 87 -7.72 6.84 -16.46
N LEU A 88 -6.60 7.22 -15.83
CA LEU A 88 -5.70 8.26 -16.34
C LEU A 88 -4.81 7.77 -17.47
N GLY A 89 -4.82 6.47 -17.80
CA GLY A 89 -4.12 5.93 -18.97
C GLY A 89 -2.94 5.00 -18.66
N SER A 90 -2.65 4.71 -17.40
CA SER A 90 -1.61 3.74 -17.03
C SER A 90 -2.00 2.31 -17.42
N GLU A 91 -1.03 1.50 -17.82
CA GLU A 91 -1.13 0.04 -17.84
C GLU A 91 -0.94 -0.45 -16.40
N VAL A 92 -2.00 -0.92 -15.73
CA VAL A 92 -1.95 -1.31 -14.32
C VAL A 92 -1.93 -2.83 -14.18
N THR A 93 -0.92 -3.35 -13.50
CA THR A 93 -0.83 -4.76 -13.10
C THR A 93 -0.85 -4.87 -11.58
N VAL A 94 -1.78 -5.63 -11.04
CA VAL A 94 -1.92 -5.89 -9.60
C VAL A 94 -1.39 -7.28 -9.29
N VAL A 95 -0.44 -7.38 -8.37
CA VAL A 95 0.11 -8.64 -7.87
C VAL A 95 -0.41 -8.87 -6.46
N GLU A 96 -1.10 -9.98 -6.23
CA GLU A 96 -1.70 -10.31 -4.94
C GLU A 96 -1.29 -11.71 -4.50
N PHE A 97 -0.86 -11.84 -3.25
CA PHE A 97 -0.45 -13.11 -2.66
C PHE A 97 -1.60 -14.10 -2.53
N LEU A 98 -2.77 -13.60 -2.18
CA LEU A 98 -3.98 -14.41 -2.10
C LEU A 98 -4.57 -14.69 -3.49
N ASP A 99 -5.47 -15.65 -3.57
CA ASP A 99 -6.14 -16.04 -4.81
C ASP A 99 -7.35 -15.16 -5.17
N SER A 100 -7.55 -14.08 -4.44
CA SER A 100 -8.69 -13.18 -4.62
C SER A 100 -8.37 -11.74 -4.21
N VAL A 101 -9.06 -10.79 -4.80
CA VAL A 101 -9.03 -9.38 -4.41
C VAL A 101 -9.84 -9.14 -3.13
N LEU A 102 -9.63 -8.00 -2.45
CA LEU A 102 -10.38 -7.53 -1.29
C LEU A 102 -10.51 -8.60 -0.19
N PRO A 103 -9.41 -9.12 0.37
CA PRO A 103 -9.48 -10.13 1.41
C PRO A 103 -10.34 -9.63 2.60
N GLY A 104 -11.20 -10.50 3.12
CA GLY A 104 -12.12 -10.17 4.20
C GLY A 104 -13.49 -9.61 3.76
N MET A 105 -13.68 -9.27 2.50
CA MET A 105 -14.98 -8.89 1.94
C MET A 105 -15.80 -10.11 1.52
N ASP A 106 -17.11 -9.90 1.33
CA ASP A 106 -18.01 -10.92 0.80
C ASP A 106 -17.53 -11.49 -0.54
N SER A 107 -17.73 -12.78 -0.76
CA SER A 107 -17.19 -13.49 -1.92
C SER A 107 -17.78 -13.00 -3.25
N GLU A 108 -19.05 -12.61 -3.27
CA GLU A 108 -19.68 -12.10 -4.48
C GLU A 108 -19.18 -10.68 -4.80
N VAL A 109 -19.02 -9.83 -3.77
CA VAL A 109 -18.43 -8.49 -3.91
C VAL A 109 -17.03 -8.60 -4.49
N ARG A 110 -16.19 -9.51 -4.00
CA ARG A 110 -14.82 -9.74 -4.52
C ARG A 110 -14.84 -10.11 -6.00
N LYS A 111 -15.66 -11.09 -6.38
CA LYS A 111 -15.77 -11.54 -7.77
C LYS A 111 -16.25 -10.44 -8.71
N GLN A 112 -17.27 -9.70 -8.30
CA GLN A 112 -17.80 -8.60 -9.12
C GLN A 112 -16.79 -7.47 -9.25
N THR A 113 -16.11 -7.09 -8.18
CA THR A 113 -15.07 -6.07 -8.20
C THR A 113 -13.94 -6.45 -9.14
N GLN A 114 -13.43 -7.67 -9.05
CA GLN A 114 -12.38 -8.15 -9.96
C GLN A 114 -12.82 -8.04 -11.42
N ARG A 115 -14.00 -8.58 -11.77
CA ARG A 115 -14.55 -8.52 -13.13
C ARG A 115 -14.70 -7.09 -13.65
N LEU A 116 -15.13 -6.16 -12.80
CA LEU A 116 -15.29 -4.76 -13.18
C LEU A 116 -13.93 -4.11 -13.50
N PHE A 117 -12.94 -4.33 -12.67
CA PHE A 117 -11.59 -3.79 -12.90
C PHE A 117 -10.88 -4.44 -14.09
N GLU A 118 -11.08 -5.74 -14.31
CA GLU A 118 -10.60 -6.42 -15.53
C GLU A 118 -11.23 -5.83 -16.80
N LYS A 119 -12.55 -5.55 -16.79
CA LYS A 119 -13.21 -4.84 -17.89
C LYS A 119 -12.66 -3.43 -18.11
N GLN A 120 -12.20 -2.76 -17.07
CA GLN A 120 -11.51 -1.47 -17.17
C GLN A 120 -10.06 -1.61 -17.67
N GLY A 121 -9.56 -2.83 -17.85
CA GLY A 121 -8.25 -3.13 -18.39
C GLY A 121 -7.14 -3.22 -17.32
N MET A 122 -7.47 -3.42 -16.05
CA MET A 122 -6.49 -3.81 -15.04
C MET A 122 -6.14 -5.29 -15.19
N ILE A 123 -4.88 -5.63 -15.01
CA ILE A 123 -4.36 -6.99 -15.07
C ILE A 123 -4.14 -7.50 -13.66
N PHE A 124 -4.63 -8.69 -13.33
CA PHE A 124 -4.46 -9.31 -12.01
C PHE A 124 -3.57 -10.53 -12.08
N LYS A 125 -2.60 -10.59 -11.19
CA LYS A 125 -1.74 -11.75 -10.90
C LYS A 125 -2.03 -12.18 -9.46
N LEU A 126 -3.11 -12.92 -9.29
CA LEU A 126 -3.54 -13.48 -8.00
C LEU A 126 -2.73 -14.75 -7.67
N GLY A 127 -2.68 -15.13 -6.38
CA GLY A 127 -1.86 -16.26 -5.94
C GLY A 127 -0.38 -16.08 -6.26
N SER A 128 0.11 -14.86 -6.30
CA SER A 128 1.46 -14.50 -6.74
C SER A 128 2.11 -13.53 -5.75
N LYS A 129 3.43 -13.64 -5.60
CA LYS A 129 4.22 -12.77 -4.72
C LYS A 129 5.36 -12.12 -5.48
N VAL A 130 5.65 -10.87 -5.15
CA VAL A 130 6.90 -10.22 -5.55
C VAL A 130 8.00 -10.71 -4.61
N THR A 131 9.11 -11.18 -5.16
CA THR A 131 10.23 -11.73 -4.37
C THR A 131 11.48 -10.87 -4.44
N ALA A 132 11.61 -10.05 -5.47
CA ALA A 132 12.69 -9.09 -5.60
C ALA A 132 12.28 -7.92 -6.50
N VAL A 133 12.89 -6.76 -6.28
CA VAL A 133 12.77 -5.60 -7.16
C VAL A 133 14.15 -5.04 -7.40
N ASP A 134 14.49 -4.83 -8.67
CA ASP A 134 15.71 -4.15 -9.09
C ASP A 134 15.34 -2.79 -9.70
N SER A 135 15.74 -1.72 -9.01
CA SER A 135 15.56 -0.32 -9.42
C SER A 135 16.89 0.34 -9.85
N SER A 136 17.99 -0.40 -9.90
CA SER A 136 19.33 0.15 -10.17
C SER A 136 19.53 0.60 -11.63
N GLY A 137 18.74 0.04 -12.55
CA GLY A 137 18.86 0.30 -13.99
C GLY A 137 17.89 1.37 -14.52
N LYS A 138 17.89 1.53 -15.86
CA LYS A 138 16.91 2.40 -16.56
C LYS A 138 15.48 1.86 -16.53
N LYS A 139 15.30 0.61 -16.12
CA LYS A 139 14.01 -0.09 -15.99
C LYS A 139 13.90 -0.64 -14.59
N LEU A 140 12.73 -0.54 -14.01
CA LEU A 140 12.39 -1.28 -12.82
C LEU A 140 12.03 -2.72 -13.24
N LYS A 141 12.57 -3.71 -12.52
CA LYS A 141 12.28 -5.12 -12.73
C LYS A 141 11.74 -5.71 -11.44
N ALA A 142 10.51 -6.19 -11.47
CA ALA A 142 9.92 -6.91 -10.35
C ALA A 142 9.85 -8.41 -10.69
N LYS A 143 10.46 -9.23 -9.84
CA LYS A 143 10.39 -10.69 -9.95
C LYS A 143 9.13 -11.17 -9.25
N VAL A 144 8.27 -11.85 -9.98
CA VAL A 144 6.98 -12.36 -9.49
C VAL A 144 6.99 -13.89 -9.58
N GLU A 145 6.58 -14.54 -8.52
CA GLU A 145 6.50 -15.99 -8.40
C GLU A 145 5.11 -16.41 -7.94
N PRO A 146 4.59 -17.55 -8.40
CA PRO A 146 3.38 -18.13 -7.82
C PRO A 146 3.58 -18.37 -6.32
N ALA A 147 2.58 -18.04 -5.50
CA ALA A 147 2.65 -18.18 -4.04
C ALA A 147 2.84 -19.63 -3.59
N LYS A 148 2.33 -20.59 -4.40
CA LYS A 148 2.45 -22.04 -4.18
C LYS A 148 3.71 -22.67 -4.79
N GLY A 149 4.63 -21.85 -5.30
CA GLY A 149 5.82 -22.29 -6.00
C GLY A 149 5.57 -22.49 -7.50
N GLY A 150 6.63 -22.34 -8.30
CA GLY A 150 6.59 -22.45 -9.78
C GLY A 150 7.61 -21.53 -10.43
N ALA A 151 7.54 -21.44 -11.75
CA ALA A 151 8.46 -20.60 -12.52
C ALA A 151 8.23 -19.12 -12.23
N ALA A 152 9.32 -18.40 -11.95
CA ALA A 152 9.29 -16.97 -11.78
C ALA A 152 9.16 -16.26 -13.14
N GLU A 153 8.43 -15.17 -13.15
CA GLU A 153 8.40 -14.21 -14.26
C GLU A 153 8.97 -12.86 -13.84
N THR A 154 9.44 -12.09 -14.80
CA THR A 154 9.92 -10.73 -14.55
C THR A 154 8.96 -9.73 -15.20
N LEU A 155 8.37 -8.86 -14.38
CA LEU A 155 7.65 -7.70 -14.87
C LEU A 155 8.64 -6.56 -15.08
N GLU A 156 8.82 -6.15 -16.34
CA GLU A 156 9.71 -5.04 -16.67
C GLU A 156 8.91 -3.78 -17.02
N ALA A 157 9.39 -2.65 -16.52
CA ALA A 157 8.84 -1.38 -16.93
C ALA A 157 9.89 -0.27 -16.98
N LYS A 158 9.89 0.54 -18.06
CA LYS A 158 10.71 1.76 -18.13
C LYS A 158 10.15 2.78 -17.16
N ARG A 159 10.92 3.16 -16.10
CA ARG A 159 10.56 4.16 -15.09
C ARG A 159 9.10 4.02 -14.62
N THR A 160 8.76 2.86 -14.13
CA THR A 160 7.41 2.59 -13.64
C THR A 160 7.45 2.58 -12.14
N PRO A 161 6.68 3.42 -11.49
CA PRO A 161 6.54 3.30 -10.06
C PRO A 161 5.89 1.97 -9.70
N LEU A 162 6.38 1.37 -8.65
CA LEU A 162 5.83 0.21 -8.00
C LEU A 162 5.14 0.72 -6.74
N LEU A 163 3.82 0.78 -6.81
CA LEU A 163 3.01 1.09 -5.64
C LEU A 163 2.84 -0.18 -4.83
N TYR A 164 3.23 -0.14 -3.55
CA TYR A 164 2.96 -1.28 -2.74
C TYR A 164 2.40 -0.91 -1.37
N ARG A 165 1.51 -1.75 -0.88
CA ARG A 165 0.98 -1.70 0.46
C ARG A 165 0.93 -3.12 1.03
N VAL A 166 1.44 -3.26 2.24
CA VAL A 166 1.22 -4.43 3.09
C VAL A 166 0.27 -4.02 4.22
N HIS A 167 -0.67 -4.89 4.54
CA HIS A 167 -1.53 -4.76 5.71
C HIS A 167 -0.78 -5.05 6.98
#